data_44a08ba93cd51d48538a0c82069a19c1
#
_entry.id   44a08ba93cd51d48538a0c82069a19c1
#
_cell.length_a   1.000
_cell.length_b   1.000
_cell.length_c   1.000
_cell.angle_alpha   90.00
_cell.angle_beta   90.00
_cell.angle_gamma   90.00
#
_symmetry.space_group_name_H-M   'P 1'
#
loop_
_entity.id
_entity.type
_entity.pdbx_description
1 polymer ?
#
loop_
_entity_poly.entity_id
_entity_poly.type
_entity_poly.pdbx_seq_one_letter_code
_entity_poly.pdbx_strand_id
1 'polypeptide(L)'
;SACVYEKLDNGKLQGIATEGLFPPQRKMRDSLGEESTTRARFLEKILSSEVLEEGEGIVGEVAKTGKPVFVANAQNDPRIPKHPDPALAIRSMVYSPLIHDDSILGVLVVANPSSGLTFSEMDLSLVNSLAEQAALAIKNSDAMNLRLAKTRMDSDLTLAKEVQELFLAQKSPECKGLDIDAQYLPSSQVGGDFYDFYKLSSTKFALCVADVSGKGVPASLLMAICQTSLRHYVNKSRTPCAVLKKLNQDLEMRIREDMFITIFLAIIDTQANTLTYARAGHEPALLAKNQKERQDMM
;
A
#
# COMPACT_ATOMS: atom_id res chain seq x y z
N SER A 1 1.04 -35.07 -15.79
CA SER A 1 1.30 -33.60 -15.80
C SER A 1 0.16 -32.84 -15.14
N ALA A 2 0.44 -31.68 -14.60
CA ALA A 2 -0.53 -30.83 -13.91
C ALA A 2 -0.35 -29.35 -14.27
N CYS A 3 -1.43 -28.58 -14.15
CA CYS A 3 -1.41 -27.13 -14.29
C CYS A 3 -2.37 -26.49 -13.28
N VAL A 4 -1.96 -25.34 -12.72
CA VAL A 4 -2.81 -24.50 -11.90
C VAL A 4 -3.19 -23.27 -12.71
N TYR A 5 -4.48 -23.05 -12.86
CA TYR A 5 -5.05 -21.81 -13.40
C TYR A 5 -5.55 -20.96 -12.25
N GLU A 6 -5.06 -19.73 -12.16
CA GLU A 6 -5.52 -18.73 -11.19
C GLU A 6 -6.62 -17.87 -11.79
N LYS A 7 -7.63 -17.54 -10.99
CA LYS A 7 -8.67 -16.60 -11.35
C LYS A 7 -8.21 -15.18 -10.99
N LEU A 8 -8.04 -14.36 -12.00
CA LEU A 8 -7.62 -12.96 -11.87
C LEU A 8 -8.80 -12.09 -11.41
N ASP A 9 -8.51 -10.88 -10.91
CA ASP A 9 -9.52 -9.88 -10.46
C ASP A 9 -10.54 -9.51 -11.54
N ASN A 10 -10.15 -9.60 -12.82
CA ASN A 10 -11.04 -9.36 -13.96
C ASN A 10 -11.91 -10.57 -14.34
N GLY A 11 -11.88 -11.65 -13.54
CA GLY A 11 -12.64 -12.87 -13.76
C GLY A 11 -12.04 -13.85 -14.77
N LYS A 12 -10.91 -13.51 -15.40
CA LYS A 12 -10.23 -14.39 -16.35
C LYS A 12 -9.34 -15.40 -15.64
N LEU A 13 -9.00 -16.48 -16.31
CA LEU A 13 -8.17 -17.56 -15.81
C LEU A 13 -6.85 -17.59 -16.55
N GLN A 14 -5.75 -17.64 -15.81
CA GLN A 14 -4.38 -17.69 -16.35
C GLN A 14 -3.59 -18.85 -15.75
N GLY A 15 -2.86 -19.60 -16.56
CA GLY A 15 -1.95 -20.65 -16.09
C GLY A 15 -0.74 -20.05 -15.36
N ILE A 16 -0.59 -20.37 -14.07
CA ILE A 16 0.48 -19.83 -13.21
C ILE A 16 1.57 -20.82 -12.84
N ALA A 17 1.26 -22.10 -12.85
CA ALA A 17 2.22 -23.15 -12.51
C ALA A 17 1.92 -24.42 -13.30
N THR A 18 2.97 -25.09 -13.76
CA THR A 18 2.87 -26.37 -14.48
C THR A 18 3.90 -27.37 -13.99
N GLU A 19 3.52 -28.63 -14.01
CA GLU A 19 4.39 -29.77 -13.73
C GLU A 19 4.31 -30.79 -14.87
N GLY A 20 5.46 -31.13 -15.45
CA GLY A 20 5.57 -32.01 -16.61
C GLY A 20 5.16 -31.32 -17.92
N LEU A 21 5.01 -32.14 -18.99
CA LEU A 21 4.55 -31.64 -20.30
C LEU A 21 3.03 -31.51 -20.29
N PHE A 22 2.53 -30.37 -19.82
CA PHE A 22 1.10 -30.11 -19.75
C PHE A 22 0.58 -29.57 -21.09
N PRO A 23 -0.49 -30.17 -21.66
CA PRO A 23 -1.03 -29.75 -22.95
C PRO A 23 -1.83 -28.43 -22.80
N PRO A 24 -1.62 -27.45 -23.70
CA PRO A 24 -2.43 -26.22 -23.74
C PRO A 24 -3.92 -26.52 -23.88
N GLN A 25 -4.78 -25.69 -23.26
CA GLN A 25 -6.24 -25.88 -23.27
C GLN A 25 -6.91 -25.24 -24.49
N ARG A 26 -6.15 -24.55 -25.33
CA ARG A 26 -6.55 -24.04 -26.65
C ARG A 26 -5.72 -24.67 -27.75
N LYS A 27 -6.20 -24.55 -29.01
CA LYS A 27 -5.39 -24.92 -30.18
C LYS A 27 -4.21 -24.00 -30.28
N MET A 28 -3.00 -24.57 -30.37
CA MET A 28 -1.76 -23.80 -30.56
C MET A 28 -1.85 -23.02 -31.89
N ARG A 29 -1.55 -21.73 -31.84
CA ARG A 29 -1.29 -20.93 -33.05
C ARG A 29 0.17 -21.10 -33.43
N ASP A 30 0.46 -21.29 -34.73
CA ASP A 30 1.80 -21.62 -35.29
C ASP A 30 2.90 -20.54 -35.14
N SER A 31 2.70 -19.54 -34.32
CA SER A 31 3.60 -18.39 -34.26
C SER A 31 4.02 -17.97 -32.85
N LEU A 32 4.78 -18.82 -32.16
CA LEU A 32 5.61 -18.36 -31.04
C LEU A 32 7.06 -18.71 -31.39
N GLY A 33 7.89 -17.69 -31.64
CA GLY A 33 9.24 -17.80 -32.15
C GLY A 33 10.20 -18.71 -31.34
N GLU A 34 11.26 -19.10 -32.02
CA GLU A 34 12.25 -20.13 -31.69
C GLU A 34 13.17 -19.86 -30.48
N GLU A 35 12.80 -19.03 -29.50
CA GLU A 35 13.74 -18.65 -28.42
C GLU A 35 13.69 -19.51 -27.16
N SER A 36 13.04 -20.65 -27.14
CA SER A 36 12.89 -21.48 -25.95
C SER A 36 13.88 -22.65 -25.94
N THR A 37 14.78 -22.70 -24.96
CA THR A 37 15.85 -23.69 -24.85
C THR A 37 15.40 -25.09 -24.45
N THR A 38 14.18 -25.30 -23.96
CA THR A 38 13.58 -26.62 -23.68
C THR A 38 12.09 -26.62 -23.95
N ARG A 39 11.55 -27.78 -24.36
CA ARG A 39 10.13 -28.01 -24.65
C ARG A 39 9.22 -27.66 -23.44
N ALA A 40 9.66 -28.00 -22.24
CA ALA A 40 8.91 -27.69 -21.02
C ALA A 40 8.74 -26.17 -20.81
N ARG A 41 9.81 -25.38 -20.95
CA ARG A 41 9.75 -23.92 -20.88
C ARG A 41 8.91 -23.27 -21.96
N PHE A 42 8.91 -23.87 -23.15
CA PHE A 42 8.06 -23.41 -24.24
C PHE A 42 6.56 -23.57 -23.89
N LEU A 43 6.16 -24.73 -23.38
CA LEU A 43 4.80 -25.01 -22.95
C LEU A 43 4.38 -24.14 -21.75
N GLU A 44 5.26 -23.95 -20.79
CA GLU A 44 5.05 -23.04 -19.66
C GLU A 44 4.78 -21.60 -20.12
N LYS A 45 5.56 -21.11 -21.10
CA LYS A 45 5.35 -19.79 -21.70
C LYS A 45 4.01 -19.68 -22.44
N ILE A 46 3.60 -20.72 -23.15
CA ILE A 46 2.28 -20.78 -23.80
C ILE A 46 1.19 -20.70 -22.73
N LEU A 47 1.24 -21.54 -21.71
CA LEU A 47 0.23 -21.62 -20.66
C LEU A 47 0.14 -20.33 -19.85
N SER A 48 1.26 -19.69 -19.54
CA SER A 48 1.26 -18.37 -18.88
C SER A 48 0.71 -17.23 -19.75
N SER A 49 0.75 -17.38 -21.07
CA SER A 49 0.12 -16.44 -22.02
C SER A 49 -1.33 -16.78 -22.35
N GLU A 50 -1.78 -17.99 -22.03
CA GLU A 50 -3.15 -18.46 -22.26
C GLU A 50 -4.08 -17.88 -21.20
N VAL A 51 -4.93 -16.96 -21.63
CA VAL A 51 -5.98 -16.36 -20.79
C VAL A 51 -7.33 -16.89 -21.24
N LEU A 52 -8.03 -17.58 -20.33
CA LEU A 52 -9.34 -18.18 -20.57
C LEU A 52 -10.44 -17.33 -19.94
N GLU A 53 -11.59 -17.25 -20.58
CA GLU A 53 -12.77 -16.61 -20.01
C GLU A 53 -13.51 -17.58 -19.07
N GLU A 54 -14.20 -17.04 -18.07
CA GLU A 54 -15.08 -17.83 -17.23
C GLU A 54 -16.20 -18.46 -18.07
N GLY A 55 -16.35 -19.79 -18.01
CA GLY A 55 -17.24 -20.57 -18.87
C GLY A 55 -16.61 -21.05 -20.18
N GLU A 56 -15.38 -20.66 -20.50
CA GLU A 56 -14.67 -21.12 -21.69
C GLU A 56 -13.99 -22.46 -21.46
N GLY A 57 -14.34 -23.46 -22.25
CA GLY A 57 -13.84 -24.81 -22.11
C GLY A 57 -14.17 -25.43 -20.75
N ILE A 58 -13.49 -26.51 -20.39
CA ILE A 58 -13.72 -27.19 -19.10
C ILE A 58 -13.14 -26.38 -17.94
N VAL A 59 -12.00 -25.74 -18.12
CA VAL A 59 -11.37 -24.89 -17.07
C VAL A 59 -12.33 -23.76 -16.67
N GLY A 60 -12.86 -23.03 -17.65
CA GLY A 60 -13.80 -21.94 -17.39
C GLY A 60 -15.15 -22.42 -16.83
N GLU A 61 -15.63 -23.61 -17.26
CA GLU A 61 -16.83 -24.24 -16.70
C GLU A 61 -16.66 -24.55 -15.21
N VAL A 62 -15.54 -25.17 -14.84
CA VAL A 62 -15.20 -25.50 -13.44
C VAL A 62 -15.03 -24.23 -12.60
N ALA A 63 -14.36 -23.22 -13.13
CA ALA A 63 -14.20 -21.93 -12.47
C ALA A 63 -15.53 -21.19 -12.23
N LYS A 64 -16.51 -21.39 -13.12
CA LYS A 64 -17.83 -20.80 -13.01
C LYS A 64 -18.75 -21.56 -12.04
N THR A 65 -18.72 -22.88 -12.12
CA THR A 65 -19.69 -23.73 -11.39
C THR A 65 -19.20 -24.18 -10.02
N GLY A 66 -17.90 -24.16 -9.77
CA GLY A 66 -17.29 -24.73 -8.56
C GLY A 66 -17.40 -26.26 -8.51
N LYS A 67 -17.78 -26.92 -9.61
CA LYS A 67 -17.95 -28.36 -9.64
C LYS A 67 -16.78 -29.00 -10.37
N PRO A 68 -16.17 -30.05 -9.79
CA PRO A 68 -15.08 -30.77 -10.46
C PRO A 68 -15.61 -31.52 -11.68
N VAL A 69 -14.76 -31.67 -12.69
CA VAL A 69 -15.06 -32.40 -13.93
C VAL A 69 -14.01 -33.48 -14.14
N PHE A 70 -14.49 -34.68 -14.40
CA PHE A 70 -13.68 -35.85 -14.75
C PHE A 70 -13.92 -36.24 -16.19
N VAL A 71 -12.85 -36.35 -16.99
CA VAL A 71 -12.86 -36.78 -18.38
C VAL A 71 -12.11 -38.11 -18.49
N ALA A 72 -12.81 -39.21 -18.48
CA ALA A 72 -12.25 -40.56 -18.54
C ALA A 72 -11.62 -40.86 -19.90
N ASN A 73 -12.24 -40.37 -20.99
CA ASN A 73 -11.74 -40.55 -22.35
C ASN A 73 -11.71 -39.21 -23.10
N ALA A 74 -10.57 -38.53 -23.01
CA ALA A 74 -10.37 -37.23 -23.61
C ALA A 74 -10.35 -37.26 -25.16
N GLN A 75 -10.08 -38.40 -25.78
CA GLN A 75 -10.05 -38.53 -27.25
C GLN A 75 -11.43 -38.33 -27.87
N ASN A 76 -12.48 -38.68 -27.13
CA ASN A 76 -13.86 -38.59 -27.57
C ASN A 76 -14.61 -37.37 -27.05
N ASP A 77 -14.00 -36.54 -26.17
CA ASP A 77 -14.62 -35.33 -25.66
C ASP A 77 -14.32 -34.14 -26.60
N PRO A 78 -15.33 -33.52 -27.20
CA PRO A 78 -15.15 -32.41 -28.14
C PRO A 78 -14.62 -31.12 -27.48
N ARG A 79 -14.70 -31.01 -26.14
CA ARG A 79 -14.19 -29.85 -25.37
C ARG A 79 -12.65 -29.89 -25.20
N ILE A 80 -12.05 -31.09 -25.40
CA ILE A 80 -10.59 -31.27 -25.25
C ILE A 80 -9.91 -30.96 -26.58
N PRO A 81 -8.93 -30.04 -26.62
CA PRO A 81 -8.18 -29.74 -27.82
C PRO A 81 -7.31 -30.94 -28.24
N LYS A 82 -7.28 -31.24 -29.53
CA LYS A 82 -6.40 -32.27 -30.11
C LYS A 82 -5.12 -31.64 -30.55
N HIS A 83 -4.02 -32.14 -30.03
CA HIS A 83 -2.67 -31.68 -30.40
C HIS A 83 -2.04 -32.61 -31.42
N PRO A 84 -1.37 -32.10 -32.49
CA PRO A 84 -0.68 -32.90 -33.48
C PRO A 84 0.46 -33.71 -32.91
N ASP A 85 1.08 -33.22 -31.83
CA ASP A 85 2.21 -33.86 -31.15
C ASP A 85 1.75 -35.03 -30.25
N PRO A 86 2.19 -36.27 -30.50
CA PRO A 86 1.81 -37.41 -29.69
C PRO A 86 2.18 -37.29 -28.21
N ALA A 87 3.23 -36.53 -27.87
CA ALA A 87 3.63 -36.32 -26.48
C ALA A 87 2.67 -35.40 -25.70
N LEU A 88 1.83 -34.63 -26.39
CA LEU A 88 0.76 -33.82 -25.84
C LEU A 88 -0.62 -34.48 -25.95
N ALA A 89 -0.66 -35.75 -26.38
CA ALA A 89 -1.90 -36.51 -26.51
C ALA A 89 -2.54 -36.73 -25.13
N ILE A 90 -3.79 -36.28 -25.01
CA ILE A 90 -4.57 -36.35 -23.76
C ILE A 90 -5.39 -37.65 -23.79
N ARG A 91 -5.27 -38.46 -22.75
CA ARG A 91 -6.04 -39.71 -22.56
C ARG A 91 -7.19 -39.48 -21.57
N SER A 92 -6.88 -38.94 -20.42
CA SER A 92 -7.87 -38.61 -19.41
C SER A 92 -7.41 -37.36 -18.61
N MET A 93 -8.38 -36.63 -18.07
CA MET A 93 -8.12 -35.42 -17.28
C MET A 93 -9.05 -35.32 -16.09
N VAL A 94 -8.55 -34.67 -15.05
CA VAL A 94 -9.32 -34.25 -13.88
C VAL A 94 -9.17 -32.73 -13.74
N TYR A 95 -10.29 -32.05 -13.59
CA TYR A 95 -10.37 -30.60 -13.33
C TYR A 95 -11.01 -30.40 -11.97
N SER A 96 -10.34 -29.77 -11.04
CA SER A 96 -10.82 -29.55 -9.70
C SER A 96 -10.75 -28.05 -9.34
N PRO A 97 -11.84 -27.47 -8.82
CA PRO A 97 -11.82 -26.06 -8.42
C PRO A 97 -10.95 -25.86 -7.18
N LEU A 98 -10.20 -24.77 -7.15
CA LEU A 98 -9.49 -24.29 -5.98
C LEU A 98 -10.46 -23.42 -5.18
N ILE A 99 -11.11 -23.99 -4.17
CA ILE A 99 -12.14 -23.30 -3.38
C ILE A 99 -11.62 -23.01 -1.98
N HIS A 100 -11.82 -21.78 -1.51
CA HIS A 100 -11.59 -21.37 -0.13
C HIS A 100 -12.69 -20.38 0.29
N ASP A 101 -13.36 -20.63 1.42
CA ASP A 101 -14.45 -19.80 1.96
C ASP A 101 -15.49 -19.39 0.88
N ASP A 102 -16.03 -20.37 0.18
CA ASP A 102 -17.02 -20.18 -0.92
C ASP A 102 -16.50 -19.39 -2.14
N SER A 103 -15.23 -19.02 -2.15
CA SER A 103 -14.59 -18.31 -3.26
C SER A 103 -13.79 -19.26 -4.14
N ILE A 104 -13.98 -19.20 -5.44
CA ILE A 104 -13.20 -19.96 -6.42
C ILE A 104 -11.96 -19.15 -6.79
N LEU A 105 -10.77 -19.63 -6.37
CA LEU A 105 -9.48 -19.00 -6.63
C LEU A 105 -8.89 -19.39 -7.98
N GLY A 106 -9.36 -20.50 -8.54
CA GLY A 106 -8.82 -21.04 -9.77
C GLY A 106 -9.22 -22.49 -10.00
N VAL A 107 -8.45 -23.17 -10.84
CA VAL A 107 -8.69 -24.59 -11.20
C VAL A 107 -7.36 -25.33 -11.23
N LEU A 108 -7.29 -26.47 -10.53
CA LEU A 108 -6.22 -27.45 -10.66
C LEU A 108 -6.62 -28.43 -11.76
N VAL A 109 -5.75 -28.61 -12.74
CA VAL A 109 -5.95 -29.55 -13.85
C VAL A 109 -4.85 -30.58 -13.85
N VAL A 110 -5.22 -31.84 -13.88
CA VAL A 110 -4.28 -32.97 -13.96
C VAL A 110 -4.58 -33.79 -15.21
N ALA A 111 -3.55 -34.06 -16.01
CA ALA A 111 -3.64 -34.80 -17.25
C ALA A 111 -2.74 -36.05 -17.23
N ASN A 112 -3.25 -37.16 -17.74
CA ASN A 112 -2.53 -38.38 -17.98
C ASN A 112 -1.79 -38.95 -16.77
N PRO A 113 -2.31 -39.93 -16.04
CA PRO A 113 -1.58 -40.57 -14.95
C PRO A 113 -0.29 -41.25 -15.47
N SER A 114 0.75 -41.26 -14.64
CA SER A 114 2.06 -41.87 -14.97
C SER A 114 2.01 -43.37 -15.23
N SER A 115 0.99 -44.04 -14.69
CA SER A 115 0.76 -45.47 -14.91
C SER A 115 0.43 -45.84 -16.37
N GLY A 116 0.15 -44.86 -17.23
CA GLY A 116 -0.30 -45.09 -18.61
C GLY A 116 -1.78 -45.43 -18.73
N LEU A 117 -2.46 -45.65 -17.62
CA LEU A 117 -3.94 -45.88 -17.56
C LEU A 117 -4.73 -44.58 -17.67
N THR A 118 -6.03 -44.66 -17.52
CA THR A 118 -6.90 -43.47 -17.34
C THR A 118 -7.15 -43.22 -15.86
N PHE A 119 -7.49 -41.97 -15.50
CA PHE A 119 -7.93 -41.64 -14.13
C PHE A 119 -9.22 -42.39 -13.78
N SER A 120 -9.45 -42.59 -12.49
CA SER A 120 -10.64 -43.15 -11.87
C SER A 120 -11.38 -42.13 -11.02
N GLU A 121 -12.59 -42.47 -10.53
CA GLU A 121 -13.32 -41.62 -9.56
C GLU A 121 -12.56 -41.45 -8.23
N MET A 122 -11.75 -42.46 -7.85
CA MET A 122 -10.89 -42.35 -6.67
C MET A 122 -9.80 -41.27 -6.89
N ASP A 123 -9.24 -41.20 -8.10
CA ASP A 123 -8.26 -40.16 -8.45
C ASP A 123 -8.91 -38.78 -8.44
N LEU A 124 -10.18 -38.66 -8.88
CA LEU A 124 -10.97 -37.41 -8.78
C LEU A 124 -11.06 -36.96 -7.32
N SER A 125 -11.42 -37.85 -6.38
CA SER A 125 -11.52 -37.53 -4.97
C SER A 125 -10.18 -37.07 -4.40
N LEU A 126 -9.07 -37.73 -4.78
CA LEU A 126 -7.73 -37.36 -4.37
C LEU A 126 -7.34 -35.98 -4.93
N VAL A 127 -7.57 -35.71 -6.20
CA VAL A 127 -7.26 -34.42 -6.83
C VAL A 127 -8.09 -33.30 -6.21
N ASN A 128 -9.36 -33.55 -5.86
CA ASN A 128 -10.20 -32.58 -5.15
C ASN A 128 -9.61 -32.23 -3.77
N SER A 129 -9.19 -33.23 -3.00
CA SER A 129 -8.55 -32.97 -1.68
C SER A 129 -7.25 -32.21 -1.83
N LEU A 130 -6.46 -32.47 -2.87
CA LEU A 130 -5.25 -31.70 -3.18
C LEU A 130 -5.56 -30.27 -3.60
N ALA A 131 -6.64 -30.07 -4.38
CA ALA A 131 -7.09 -28.73 -4.80
C ALA A 131 -7.54 -27.87 -3.59
N GLU A 132 -8.25 -28.46 -2.62
CA GLU A 132 -8.61 -27.78 -1.37
C GLU A 132 -7.36 -27.35 -0.58
N GLN A 133 -6.38 -28.24 -0.44
CA GLN A 133 -5.11 -27.91 0.22
C GLN A 133 -4.32 -26.84 -0.53
N ALA A 134 -4.30 -26.92 -1.87
CA ALA A 134 -3.64 -25.91 -2.70
C ALA A 134 -4.31 -24.52 -2.57
N ALA A 135 -5.66 -24.49 -2.54
CA ALA A 135 -6.41 -23.25 -2.31
C ALA A 135 -6.06 -22.61 -0.98
N LEU A 136 -5.99 -23.41 0.10
CA LEU A 136 -5.56 -22.93 1.42
C LEU A 136 -4.12 -22.40 1.39
N ALA A 137 -3.20 -23.10 0.71
CA ALA A 137 -1.81 -22.67 0.61
C ALA A 137 -1.67 -21.33 -0.15
N ILE A 138 -2.42 -21.14 -1.23
CA ILE A 138 -2.46 -19.87 -1.98
C ILE A 138 -2.94 -18.73 -1.06
N LYS A 139 -4.05 -18.90 -0.35
CA LYS A 139 -4.57 -17.88 0.59
C LYS A 139 -3.62 -17.57 1.73
N ASN A 140 -2.96 -18.57 2.28
CA ASN A 140 -1.96 -18.34 3.32
C ASN A 140 -0.76 -17.55 2.79
N SER A 141 -0.32 -17.82 1.55
CA SER A 141 0.75 -17.06 0.91
C SER A 141 0.36 -15.60 0.68
N ASP A 142 -0.84 -15.34 0.17
CA ASP A 142 -1.37 -13.98 -0.02
C ASP A 142 -1.46 -13.20 1.29
N ALA A 143 -2.02 -13.83 2.33
CA ALA A 143 -2.10 -13.24 3.66
C ALA A 143 -0.72 -12.93 4.25
N MET A 144 0.26 -13.81 4.04
CA MET A 144 1.64 -13.60 4.48
C MET A 144 2.30 -12.44 3.74
N ASN A 145 2.14 -12.37 2.41
CA ASN A 145 2.67 -11.28 1.60
C ASN A 145 2.09 -9.92 2.02
N LEU A 146 0.77 -9.86 2.27
CA LEU A 146 0.11 -8.65 2.77
C LEU A 146 0.64 -8.24 4.15
N ARG A 147 0.84 -9.21 5.06
CA ARG A 147 1.43 -8.95 6.39
C ARG A 147 2.85 -8.40 6.28
N LEU A 148 3.68 -8.98 5.41
CA LEU A 148 5.05 -8.51 5.20
C LEU A 148 5.07 -7.08 4.63
N ALA A 149 4.22 -6.78 3.65
CA ALA A 149 4.10 -5.43 3.10
C ALA A 149 3.67 -4.42 4.16
N LYS A 150 2.67 -4.76 4.99
CA LYS A 150 2.24 -3.94 6.12
C LYS A 150 3.36 -3.70 7.13
N THR A 151 4.08 -4.76 7.54
CA THR A 151 5.17 -4.65 8.51
C THR A 151 6.29 -3.73 8.00
N ARG A 152 6.64 -3.81 6.70
CA ARG A 152 7.62 -2.90 6.09
C ARG A 152 7.14 -1.45 6.14
N MET A 153 5.88 -1.20 5.76
CA MET A 153 5.30 0.14 5.82
C MET A 153 5.27 0.70 7.25
N ASP A 154 4.92 -0.11 8.25
CA ASP A 154 4.93 0.30 9.66
C ASP A 154 6.35 0.63 10.14
N SER A 155 7.36 -0.12 9.70
CA SER A 155 8.78 0.15 9.98
C SER A 155 9.24 1.48 9.37
N ASP A 156 8.91 1.73 8.10
CA ASP A 156 9.26 2.98 7.41
C ASP A 156 8.63 4.20 8.08
N LEU A 157 7.37 4.07 8.53
CA LEU A 157 6.68 5.13 9.27
C LEU A 157 7.32 5.37 10.66
N THR A 158 7.81 4.32 11.31
CA THR A 158 8.53 4.45 12.59
C THR A 158 9.83 5.24 12.41
N LEU A 159 10.60 4.94 11.36
CA LEU A 159 11.80 5.70 11.03
C LEU A 159 11.47 7.16 10.67
N ALA A 160 10.39 7.39 9.91
CA ALA A 160 9.94 8.75 9.59
C ALA A 160 9.58 9.54 10.86
N LYS A 161 8.95 8.90 11.86
CA LYS A 161 8.67 9.49 13.17
C LYS A 161 9.94 9.89 13.91
N GLU A 162 10.93 9.00 13.99
CA GLU A 162 12.21 9.28 14.62
C GLU A 162 12.91 10.49 13.99
N VAL A 163 12.87 10.59 12.64
CA VAL A 163 13.41 11.75 11.92
C VAL A 163 12.58 13.01 12.23
N GLN A 164 11.25 12.92 12.27
CA GLN A 164 10.38 14.05 12.60
C GLN A 164 10.64 14.57 14.01
N GLU A 165 10.87 13.71 14.98
CA GLU A 165 11.18 14.10 16.36
C GLU A 165 12.45 14.95 16.48
N LEU A 166 13.38 14.86 15.52
CA LEU A 166 14.57 15.72 15.47
C LEU A 166 14.23 17.19 15.13
N PHE A 167 13.09 17.42 14.44
CA PHE A 167 12.62 18.77 14.13
C PHE A 167 11.85 19.39 15.28
N LEU A 168 11.16 18.59 16.09
CA LEU A 168 10.34 19.10 17.19
C LEU A 168 11.21 19.66 18.33
N ALA A 169 10.76 20.77 18.91
CA ALA A 169 11.45 21.40 20.04
C ALA A 169 11.36 20.48 21.27
N GLN A 170 12.50 19.92 21.66
CA GLN A 170 12.56 18.96 22.78
C GLN A 170 12.56 19.62 24.17
N LYS A 171 12.90 20.91 24.25
CA LYS A 171 12.95 21.67 25.52
C LYS A 171 12.46 23.08 25.31
N SER A 172 11.68 23.54 26.24
CA SER A 172 11.37 24.96 26.35
C SER A 172 12.66 25.76 26.65
N PRO A 173 12.85 26.93 26.02
CA PRO A 173 14.01 27.75 26.33
C PRO A 173 13.92 28.30 27.75
N GLU A 174 15.05 28.23 28.49
CA GLU A 174 15.13 28.92 29.75
C GLU A 174 15.10 30.44 29.52
N CYS A 175 14.09 31.08 30.07
CA CYS A 175 13.81 32.50 29.89
C CYS A 175 13.53 33.15 31.24
N LYS A 176 14.37 34.12 31.65
CA LYS A 176 14.17 34.79 32.93
C LYS A 176 12.84 35.55 32.93
N GLY A 177 11.95 35.20 33.84
CA GLY A 177 10.63 35.81 33.98
C GLY A 177 9.49 35.20 33.15
N LEU A 178 9.75 34.10 32.46
CA LEU A 178 8.73 33.32 31.74
C LEU A 178 8.87 31.85 32.14
N ASP A 179 7.73 31.22 32.37
CA ASP A 179 7.57 29.77 32.44
C ASP A 179 6.82 29.30 31.19
N ILE A 180 7.42 28.38 30.45
CA ILE A 180 6.89 27.94 29.16
C ILE A 180 6.79 26.42 29.21
N ASP A 181 5.59 25.90 28.99
CA ASP A 181 5.32 24.47 28.81
C ASP A 181 4.64 24.19 27.48
N ALA A 182 4.96 23.04 26.88
CA ALA A 182 4.35 22.62 25.64
C ALA A 182 4.22 21.11 25.57
N GLN A 183 3.10 20.63 25.03
CA GLN A 183 2.83 19.21 24.86
C GLN A 183 2.49 18.91 23.40
N TYR A 184 3.03 17.83 22.89
CA TYR A 184 2.77 17.33 21.54
C TYR A 184 2.20 15.91 21.59
N LEU A 185 1.00 15.74 21.05
CA LEU A 185 0.30 14.45 20.98
C LEU A 185 -0.18 14.22 19.54
N PRO A 186 0.63 13.57 18.70
CA PRO A 186 0.24 13.33 17.31
C PRO A 186 -0.92 12.32 17.21
N SER A 187 -1.85 12.54 16.28
CA SER A 187 -2.98 11.62 16.02
C SER A 187 -2.58 10.37 15.20
N SER A 188 -1.40 10.37 14.59
CA SER A 188 -0.84 9.26 13.80
C SER A 188 0.65 9.11 14.07
N GLN A 189 1.32 8.15 13.42
CA GLN A 189 2.75 7.92 13.64
C GLN A 189 3.61 9.16 13.29
N VAL A 190 3.22 9.93 12.25
CA VAL A 190 3.81 11.21 11.88
C VAL A 190 2.71 12.26 11.73
N GLY A 191 2.95 13.49 12.18
CA GLY A 191 1.97 14.57 12.22
C GLY A 191 2.34 15.76 11.37
N GLY A 192 1.33 16.63 11.07
CA GLY A 192 1.52 17.93 10.45
C GLY A 192 1.72 19.06 11.46
N ASP A 193 1.21 18.88 12.66
CA ASP A 193 1.29 19.89 13.72
C ASP A 193 2.70 20.05 14.24
N PHE A 194 3.04 21.25 14.68
CA PHE A 194 4.26 21.50 15.42
C PHE A 194 4.19 22.77 16.27
N TYR A 195 5.03 22.82 17.27
CA TYR A 195 5.42 24.05 17.96
C TYR A 195 6.93 24.21 17.91
N ASP A 196 7.41 25.43 18.02
CA ASP A 196 8.86 25.69 18.09
C ASP A 196 9.14 26.99 18.87
N PHE A 197 10.37 27.10 19.38
CA PHE A 197 10.87 28.22 20.16
C PHE A 197 12.14 28.77 19.53
N TYR A 198 12.24 30.09 19.45
CA TYR A 198 13.40 30.77 18.87
C TYR A 198 13.94 31.82 19.83
N LYS A 199 15.19 31.68 20.28
CA LYS A 199 15.87 32.69 21.06
C LYS A 199 16.39 33.77 20.11
N LEU A 200 15.85 34.97 20.17
CA LEU A 200 16.21 36.10 19.31
C LEU A 200 17.31 36.99 19.97
N SER A 201 17.26 37.09 21.30
CA SER A 201 18.29 37.80 22.12
C SER A 201 18.24 37.26 23.55
N SER A 202 18.95 37.92 24.46
CA SER A 202 18.89 37.61 25.90
C SER A 202 17.53 37.90 26.53
N THR A 203 16.70 38.79 25.91
CA THR A 203 15.39 39.23 26.42
C THR A 203 14.24 38.97 25.45
N LYS A 204 14.52 38.55 24.20
CA LYS A 204 13.49 38.34 23.19
C LYS A 204 13.44 36.89 22.75
N PHE A 205 12.24 36.39 22.71
CA PHE A 205 11.94 35.01 22.30
C PHE A 205 10.76 35.03 21.33
N ALA A 206 10.81 34.14 20.32
CA ALA A 206 9.65 33.86 19.52
C ALA A 206 9.15 32.45 19.82
N LEU A 207 7.85 32.26 19.78
CA LEU A 207 7.19 30.95 19.84
C LEU A 207 6.18 30.85 18.72
N CYS A 208 6.02 29.66 18.18
CA CYS A 208 4.98 29.36 17.19
C CYS A 208 4.23 28.10 17.54
N VAL A 209 2.98 28.06 17.10
CA VAL A 209 2.15 26.86 17.00
C VAL A 209 1.58 26.83 15.59
N ALA A 210 1.67 25.70 14.94
CA ALA A 210 1.25 25.54 13.55
C ALA A 210 0.59 24.18 13.32
N ASP A 211 -0.38 24.18 12.40
CA ASP A 211 -1.12 23.01 11.95
C ASP A 211 -1.12 22.98 10.41
N VAL A 212 -0.68 21.85 9.87
CA VAL A 212 -0.62 21.58 8.43
C VAL A 212 -1.82 20.74 8.01
N SER A 213 -2.55 21.21 7.00
CA SER A 213 -3.69 20.47 6.44
C SER A 213 -3.31 19.05 6.00
N GLY A 214 -4.21 18.11 6.28
CA GLY A 214 -3.98 16.70 5.98
C GLY A 214 -3.31 15.94 7.13
N LYS A 215 -2.78 14.74 6.84
CA LYS A 215 -2.15 13.86 7.83
C LYS A 215 -1.15 12.91 7.19
N GLY A 216 -0.33 12.28 8.02
CA GLY A 216 0.68 11.33 7.58
C GLY A 216 1.89 11.99 6.93
N VAL A 217 2.60 11.24 6.08
CA VAL A 217 3.89 11.64 5.50
C VAL A 217 3.85 12.96 4.72
N PRO A 218 2.86 13.25 3.85
CA PRO A 218 2.82 14.52 3.14
C PRO A 218 2.75 15.73 4.07
N ALA A 219 1.91 15.68 5.10
CA ALA A 219 1.79 16.75 6.09
C ALA A 219 3.06 16.92 6.92
N SER A 220 3.72 15.83 7.31
CA SER A 220 4.98 15.87 8.08
C SER A 220 6.15 16.46 7.29
N LEU A 221 6.23 16.21 5.99
CA LEU A 221 7.23 16.82 5.11
C LEU A 221 7.01 18.32 4.96
N LEU A 222 5.76 18.74 4.77
CA LEU A 222 5.42 20.15 4.68
C LEU A 222 5.66 20.87 6.01
N MET A 223 5.39 20.22 7.14
CA MET A 223 5.74 20.70 8.48
C MET A 223 7.23 21.01 8.59
N ALA A 224 8.09 20.06 8.18
CA ALA A 224 9.56 20.22 8.27
C ALA A 224 10.07 21.39 7.38
N ILE A 225 9.49 21.55 6.18
CA ILE A 225 9.78 22.69 5.28
C ILE A 225 9.34 23.99 5.94
N CYS A 226 8.10 24.05 6.45
CA CYS A 226 7.55 25.22 7.10
C CYS A 226 8.41 25.64 8.31
N GLN A 227 8.73 24.72 9.20
CA GLN A 227 9.53 24.97 10.39
C GLN A 227 10.93 25.49 10.05
N THR A 228 11.60 24.88 9.05
CA THR A 228 12.93 25.31 8.61
C THR A 228 12.89 26.73 8.02
N SER A 229 11.90 27.03 7.16
CA SER A 229 11.69 28.34 6.57
C SER A 229 11.34 29.37 7.65
N LEU A 230 10.47 29.00 8.61
CA LEU A 230 10.08 29.87 9.72
C LEU A 230 11.29 30.26 10.58
N ARG A 231 12.14 29.31 10.95
CA ARG A 231 13.40 29.53 11.69
C ARG A 231 14.32 30.53 10.98
N HIS A 232 14.41 30.43 9.66
CA HIS A 232 15.20 31.37 8.85
C HIS A 232 14.61 32.80 8.88
N TYR A 233 13.29 32.95 8.73
CA TYR A 233 12.66 34.28 8.67
C TYR A 233 12.50 34.95 10.02
N VAL A 234 12.30 34.20 11.10
CA VAL A 234 12.23 34.73 12.47
C VAL A 234 13.53 35.42 12.87
N ASN A 235 14.68 34.91 12.45
CA ASN A 235 15.98 35.53 12.72
C ASN A 235 16.27 36.78 11.89
N LYS A 236 15.56 36.96 10.75
CA LYS A 236 15.80 38.07 9.81
C LYS A 236 14.76 39.19 9.87
N SER A 237 13.63 38.98 10.52
CA SER A 237 12.52 39.91 10.52
C SER A 237 12.22 40.38 11.95
N ARG A 238 11.81 41.65 12.09
CA ARG A 238 11.57 42.27 13.41
C ARG A 238 10.15 42.08 13.96
N THR A 239 9.21 41.70 13.12
CA THR A 239 7.80 41.58 13.52
C THR A 239 7.20 40.24 13.08
N PRO A 240 6.30 39.62 13.85
CA PRO A 240 5.61 38.40 13.46
C PRO A 240 4.91 38.48 12.10
N CYS A 241 4.24 39.62 11.81
CA CYS A 241 3.57 39.81 10.53
C CYS A 241 4.52 39.76 9.32
N ALA A 242 5.71 40.39 9.44
CA ALA A 242 6.71 40.36 8.37
C ALA A 242 7.29 38.96 8.17
N VAL A 243 7.44 38.19 9.24
CA VAL A 243 7.84 36.77 9.17
C VAL A 243 6.82 35.95 8.39
N LEU A 244 5.54 36.01 8.80
CA LEU A 244 4.47 35.23 8.17
C LEU A 244 4.24 35.62 6.71
N LYS A 245 4.37 36.88 6.33
CA LYS A 245 4.32 37.32 4.93
C LYS A 245 5.40 36.67 4.07
N LYS A 246 6.65 36.68 4.54
CA LYS A 246 7.77 36.06 3.81
C LYS A 246 7.61 34.54 3.73
N LEU A 247 7.19 33.91 4.82
CA LEU A 247 6.92 32.51 4.88
C LEU A 247 5.83 32.10 3.87
N ASN A 248 4.72 32.84 3.82
CA ASN A 248 3.65 32.59 2.86
C ASN A 248 4.14 32.68 1.41
N GLN A 249 4.91 33.72 1.07
CA GLN A 249 5.50 33.87 -0.28
C GLN A 249 6.42 32.72 -0.66
N ASP A 250 7.19 32.19 0.29
CA ASP A 250 8.09 31.05 0.05
C ASP A 250 7.32 29.73 -0.10
N LEU A 251 6.30 29.52 0.71
CA LEU A 251 5.49 28.29 0.70
C LEU A 251 4.52 28.23 -0.47
N GLU A 252 3.91 29.34 -0.88
CA GLU A 252 2.95 29.41 -1.99
C GLU A 252 3.52 28.82 -3.29
N MET A 253 4.82 28.96 -3.52
CA MET A 253 5.51 28.40 -4.68
C MET A 253 5.82 26.89 -4.57
N ARG A 254 5.64 26.29 -3.42
CA ARG A 254 6.10 24.93 -3.10
C ARG A 254 5.00 23.97 -2.69
N ILE A 255 3.84 24.48 -2.28
CA ILE A 255 2.71 23.66 -1.82
C ILE A 255 1.66 23.52 -2.92
N ARG A 256 0.90 22.43 -2.84
CA ARG A 256 -0.21 22.18 -3.76
C ARG A 256 -1.40 23.07 -3.36
N GLU A 257 -2.29 23.37 -4.31
CA GLU A 257 -3.47 24.20 -4.11
C GLU A 257 -4.43 23.69 -3.01
N ASP A 258 -4.43 22.39 -2.76
CA ASP A 258 -5.26 21.71 -1.76
C ASP A 258 -4.63 21.66 -0.36
N MET A 259 -3.40 22.17 -0.19
CA MET A 259 -2.67 22.17 1.08
C MET A 259 -2.51 23.58 1.64
N PHE A 260 -2.63 23.71 2.94
CA PHE A 260 -2.42 24.96 3.65
C PHE A 260 -1.82 24.70 5.03
N ILE A 261 -1.30 25.75 5.64
CA ILE A 261 -0.75 25.73 7.00
C ILE A 261 -1.38 26.88 7.78
N THR A 262 -1.87 26.58 8.96
CA THR A 262 -2.28 27.61 9.91
C THR A 262 -1.17 27.84 10.91
N ILE A 263 -0.86 29.11 11.24
CA ILE A 263 0.26 29.45 12.13
C ILE A 263 -0.14 30.59 13.07
N PHE A 264 0.14 30.40 14.35
CA PHE A 264 0.25 31.46 15.35
C PHE A 264 1.73 31.69 15.65
N LEU A 265 2.18 32.94 15.55
CA LEU A 265 3.57 33.35 15.85
C LEU A 265 3.56 34.53 16.80
N ALA A 266 4.24 34.40 17.93
CA ALA A 266 4.41 35.46 18.90
C ALA A 266 5.89 35.77 19.16
N ILE A 267 6.18 37.05 19.41
CA ILE A 267 7.48 37.53 19.92
C ILE A 267 7.25 38.16 21.29
N ILE A 268 7.93 37.62 22.29
CA ILE A 268 7.90 38.09 23.67
C ILE A 268 9.17 38.86 23.95
N ASP A 269 9.06 40.08 24.49
CA ASP A 269 10.17 40.88 24.99
C ASP A 269 10.04 41.02 26.50
N THR A 270 10.87 40.31 27.26
CA THR A 270 10.82 40.27 28.73
C THR A 270 11.34 41.55 29.35
N GLN A 271 12.14 42.36 28.63
CA GLN A 271 12.61 43.65 29.09
C GLN A 271 11.54 44.74 28.93
N ALA A 272 10.88 44.73 27.78
CA ALA A 272 9.77 45.67 27.49
C ALA A 272 8.45 45.22 28.10
N ASN A 273 8.38 44.00 28.61
CA ASN A 273 7.15 43.34 29.10
C ASN A 273 6.02 43.39 28.08
N THR A 274 6.33 43.02 26.82
CA THR A 274 5.41 43.03 25.70
C THR A 274 5.35 41.69 25.00
N LEU A 275 4.15 41.35 24.50
CA LEU A 275 3.92 40.23 23.58
C LEU A 275 3.32 40.79 22.28
N THR A 276 4.01 40.58 21.19
CA THR A 276 3.55 40.94 19.84
C THR A 276 3.30 39.68 19.05
N TYR A 277 2.14 39.53 18.42
CA TYR A 277 1.82 38.33 17.68
C TYR A 277 1.19 38.63 16.31
N ALA A 278 1.21 37.59 15.45
CA ALA A 278 0.42 37.53 14.22
C ALA A 278 -0.06 36.08 14.03
N ARG A 279 -1.18 35.93 13.32
CA ARG A 279 -1.70 34.62 12.96
C ARG A 279 -2.11 34.60 11.49
N ALA A 280 -1.91 33.42 10.88
CA ALA A 280 -2.34 33.11 9.53
C ALA A 280 -3.30 31.92 9.62
N GLY A 281 -4.62 32.17 9.63
CA GLY A 281 -5.64 31.12 9.68
C GLY A 281 -5.72 30.28 10.97
N HIS A 282 -4.82 30.47 11.93
CA HIS A 282 -4.77 29.68 13.17
C HIS A 282 -5.76 30.19 14.21
N GLU A 283 -6.19 29.31 15.13
CA GLU A 283 -7.09 29.68 16.22
C GLU A 283 -6.48 30.78 17.12
N PRO A 284 -7.33 31.67 17.71
CA PRO A 284 -6.85 32.75 18.59
C PRO A 284 -6.25 32.19 19.87
N ALA A 285 -5.18 32.82 20.35
CA ALA A 285 -4.61 32.54 21.66
C ALA A 285 -5.47 33.14 22.76
N LEU A 286 -5.49 32.49 23.94
CA LEU A 286 -6.18 32.98 25.13
C LEU A 286 -5.20 33.70 26.05
N LEU A 287 -5.49 34.92 26.44
CA LEU A 287 -4.76 35.65 27.47
C LEU A 287 -5.58 35.72 28.76
N ALA A 288 -5.06 35.10 29.83
CA ALA A 288 -5.65 35.24 31.15
C ALA A 288 -4.84 36.22 32.00
N LYS A 289 -5.44 37.33 32.36
CA LYS A 289 -4.88 38.30 33.36
C LYS A 289 -5.52 38.02 34.68
N ASN A 290 -4.78 37.60 35.67
CA ASN A 290 -5.24 37.24 37.01
C ASN A 290 -6.63 36.57 37.07
N GLN A 291 -6.94 35.76 38.04
CA GLN A 291 -8.15 34.90 38.08
C GLN A 291 -9.50 35.58 37.88
N LYS A 292 -9.57 36.91 37.73
CA LYS A 292 -10.85 37.70 37.62
C LYS A 292 -11.17 38.26 36.24
N GLU A 293 -10.24 38.35 35.31
CA GLU A 293 -10.51 38.90 33.96
C GLU A 293 -9.90 37.98 32.87
N ARG A 294 -10.78 37.26 32.20
CA ARG A 294 -10.45 36.57 30.95
C ARG A 294 -10.76 37.50 29.78
N GLN A 295 -9.75 37.91 29.03
CA GLN A 295 -9.93 38.58 27.74
C GLN A 295 -9.52 37.68 26.62
N ASP A 296 -10.44 37.41 25.69
CA ASP A 296 -10.12 36.75 24.42
C ASP A 296 -9.37 37.76 23.55
N MET A 297 -8.19 37.38 23.07
CA MET A 297 -7.50 38.19 22.06
C MET A 297 -8.09 37.85 20.68
N MET A 298 -8.99 38.70 20.22
CA MET A 298 -9.48 38.67 18.85
C MET A 298 -8.52 39.31 17.86
#